data_778ceacf0f7e130b0e3e1a1811c7a8d8
#
_entry.id   778ceacf0f7e130b0e3e1a1811c7a8d8
#
_cell.length_a   1.000
_cell.length_b   1.000
_cell.length_c   1.000
_cell.angle_alpha   90.00
_cell.angle_beta   90.00
_cell.angle_gamma   90.00
#
_symmetry.space_group_name_H-M   'P 1'
#
loop_
_entity.id
_entity.type
_entity.pdbx_description
1 polymer ?
#
loop_
_entity_poly.entity_id
_entity_poly.type
_entity_poly.pdbx_seq_one_letter_code
_entity_poly.pdbx_strand_id
1 'polypeptide(L)'
;MPLIGMKLSILIAMLCPVFFAAAQLGAEEKKENPMNTSNEVAVIKTSEGDMVAEFWPDVAPKTVENFKKLARQGFYDGTAFHRIIKGFMIQGGDPLTKDESKRASWGMGDPGYKIAAEFNEKSHRRGVLSMARSNDPNSAGSQFFICHGDPTFLDRQYTAFGKLIKGDEVLEKIATTKTGPGDRPLKRINVESIKIVPADSIK
;
A
#
# COMPACT_ATOMS: atom_id res chain seq x y z
N MET A 1 14.01 -90.44 6.03
CA MET A 1 14.99 -90.82 7.04
C MET A 1 16.10 -89.74 7.01
N PRO A 2 16.71 -89.35 8.17
CA PRO A 2 16.07 -89.15 9.51
C PRO A 2 16.15 -87.70 9.95
N LEU A 3 15.39 -87.45 10.99
CA LEU A 3 15.40 -86.27 11.87
C LEU A 3 16.71 -86.04 12.58
N ILE A 4 17.20 -84.77 12.70
CA ILE A 4 18.00 -84.39 13.85
C ILE A 4 17.55 -83.01 14.30
N GLY A 5 17.07 -82.94 15.51
CA GLY A 5 16.65 -81.74 16.20
C GLY A 5 17.82 -80.90 16.65
N MET A 6 17.65 -79.60 16.71
CA MET A 6 18.59 -78.77 17.39
C MET A 6 17.90 -77.68 18.24
N LYS A 7 18.37 -77.65 19.45
CA LYS A 7 17.81 -76.98 20.63
C LYS A 7 17.80 -75.47 20.47
N LEU A 8 16.62 -74.92 20.86
CA LEU A 8 16.44 -73.44 20.96
C LEU A 8 17.06 -72.97 22.29
N SER A 9 18.05 -72.17 22.23
CA SER A 9 18.60 -71.39 23.35
C SER A 9 18.00 -70.01 23.35
N ILE A 10 17.19 -69.70 24.31
CA ILE A 10 16.57 -68.43 24.55
C ILE A 10 17.61 -67.54 25.26
N LEU A 11 18.15 -66.51 24.58
CA LEU A 11 18.95 -65.46 25.20
C LEU A 11 18.05 -64.26 25.48
N ILE A 12 17.74 -64.05 26.76
CA ILE A 12 16.97 -62.91 27.25
C ILE A 12 17.97 -61.72 27.29
N ALA A 13 17.87 -60.79 26.34
CA ALA A 13 18.52 -59.51 26.41
C ALA A 13 17.64 -58.50 27.13
N MET A 14 18.08 -58.07 28.31
CA MET A 14 17.50 -56.96 29.05
C MET A 14 17.64 -55.66 28.26
N LEU A 15 16.53 -55.12 27.76
CA LEU A 15 16.49 -53.80 27.15
C LEU A 15 16.25 -52.74 28.25
N CYS A 16 17.26 -51.98 28.54
CA CYS A 16 17.17 -50.80 29.41
C CYS A 16 16.50 -49.66 28.65
N PRO A 17 15.42 -49.02 29.13
CA PRO A 17 14.87 -47.88 28.46
C PRO A 17 15.71 -46.62 28.79
N VAL A 18 16.44 -46.13 27.79
CA VAL A 18 17.06 -44.78 27.86
C VAL A 18 15.93 -43.75 27.67
N PHE A 19 15.57 -43.09 28.76
CA PHE A 19 14.69 -41.92 28.70
C PHE A 19 15.43 -40.79 28.00
N PHE A 20 15.11 -40.56 26.74
CA PHE A 20 15.54 -39.35 26.01
C PHE A 20 14.56 -38.24 26.42
N ALA A 21 14.98 -37.40 27.35
CA ALA A 21 14.28 -36.15 27.66
C ALA A 21 14.49 -35.18 26.50
N ALA A 22 13.54 -35.15 25.57
CA ALA A 22 13.48 -34.09 24.56
C ALA A 22 13.15 -32.75 25.23
N ALA A 23 14.12 -31.92 25.42
CA ALA A 23 13.92 -30.53 25.80
C ALA A 23 13.19 -29.82 24.62
N GLN A 24 11.89 -29.62 24.77
CA GLN A 24 11.12 -28.75 23.92
C GLN A 24 11.55 -27.32 24.23
N LEU A 25 12.47 -26.77 23.38
CA LEU A 25 12.60 -25.33 23.27
C LEU A 25 11.29 -24.80 22.67
N GLY A 26 10.43 -24.30 23.51
CA GLY A 26 9.30 -23.49 23.11
C GLY A 26 9.84 -22.24 22.44
N ALA A 27 9.81 -22.20 21.10
CA ALA A 27 9.88 -20.94 20.40
C ALA A 27 8.64 -20.14 20.79
N GLU A 28 8.79 -19.19 21.70
CA GLU A 28 7.80 -18.13 21.89
C GLU A 28 7.67 -17.40 20.56
N GLU A 29 6.64 -17.74 19.80
CA GLU A 29 6.12 -16.91 18.74
C GLU A 29 5.75 -15.57 19.38
N LYS A 30 6.62 -14.58 19.18
CA LYS A 30 6.37 -13.19 19.54
C LYS A 30 5.12 -12.80 18.75
N LYS A 31 3.93 -12.91 19.37
CA LYS A 31 2.69 -12.33 18.85
C LYS A 31 2.98 -10.86 18.66
N GLU A 32 3.24 -10.45 17.43
CA GLU A 32 3.20 -9.06 17.04
C GLU A 32 1.81 -8.57 17.44
N ASN A 33 1.82 -7.66 18.41
CA ASN A 33 0.61 -6.95 18.84
C ASN A 33 -0.02 -6.38 17.55
N PRO A 34 -1.30 -6.59 17.23
CA PRO A 34 -1.90 -5.99 16.06
C PRO A 34 -1.72 -4.49 16.21
N MET A 35 -0.77 -3.92 15.45
CA MET A 35 -0.54 -2.48 15.44
C MET A 35 -1.89 -1.84 15.21
N ASN A 36 -2.29 -0.97 16.13
CA ASN A 36 -3.53 -0.19 16.01
C ASN A 36 -3.46 0.63 14.72
N THR A 37 -3.83 0.02 13.60
CA THR A 37 -3.74 0.60 12.26
C THR A 37 -4.68 1.78 12.07
N SER A 38 -5.55 2.04 13.03
CA SER A 38 -6.51 3.15 13.02
C SER A 38 -5.88 4.52 13.32
N ASN A 39 -4.67 4.58 13.87
CA ASN A 39 -4.01 5.84 14.25
C ASN A 39 -2.73 6.12 13.44
N GLU A 40 -2.68 5.68 12.19
CA GLU A 40 -1.56 5.97 11.29
C GLU A 40 -1.97 6.96 10.20
N VAL A 41 -1.01 7.76 9.76
CA VAL A 41 -1.15 8.73 8.68
C VAL A 41 -0.06 8.52 7.62
N ALA A 42 -0.31 9.00 6.39
CA ALA A 42 0.71 9.09 5.36
C ALA A 42 1.36 10.47 5.36
N VAL A 43 2.67 10.53 5.47
CA VAL A 43 3.47 11.72 5.15
C VAL A 43 3.96 11.59 3.73
N ILE A 44 3.44 12.42 2.84
CA ILE A 44 3.76 12.48 1.41
C ILE A 44 4.75 13.61 1.20
N LYS A 45 6.04 13.27 1.06
CA LYS A 45 7.08 14.25 0.75
C LYS A 45 7.17 14.47 -0.74
N THR A 46 7.12 15.74 -1.16
CA THR A 46 7.20 16.12 -2.57
C THR A 46 8.26 17.19 -2.79
N SER A 47 8.66 17.39 -4.04
CA SER A 47 9.54 18.50 -4.42
C SER A 47 8.95 19.91 -4.19
N GLU A 48 7.65 19.98 -3.87
CA GLU A 48 6.94 21.25 -3.65
C GLU A 48 6.58 21.48 -2.17
N GLY A 49 6.81 20.49 -1.30
CA GLY A 49 6.53 20.48 0.13
C GLY A 49 5.89 19.17 0.59
N ASP A 50 5.53 19.11 1.86
CA ASP A 50 4.99 17.91 2.51
C ASP A 50 3.46 18.02 2.65
N MET A 51 2.76 16.90 2.41
CA MET A 51 1.33 16.74 2.69
C MET A 51 1.15 15.60 3.68
N VAL A 52 0.12 15.67 4.55
CA VAL A 52 -0.22 14.59 5.48
C VAL A 52 -1.65 14.16 5.27
N ALA A 53 -1.89 12.86 5.13
CA ALA A 53 -3.21 12.29 4.92
C ALA A 53 -3.58 11.29 6.02
N GLU A 54 -4.81 11.40 6.53
CA GLU A 54 -5.47 10.36 7.31
C GLU A 54 -6.09 9.31 6.40
N PHE A 55 -6.38 8.14 6.96
CA PHE A 55 -7.00 7.03 6.25
C PHE A 55 -8.42 6.73 6.75
N TRP A 56 -9.24 6.12 5.89
CA TRP A 56 -10.60 5.68 6.20
C TRP A 56 -10.75 4.14 6.06
N PRO A 57 -10.13 3.35 6.98
CA PRO A 57 -10.17 1.89 6.92
C PRO A 57 -11.56 1.30 7.19
N ASP A 58 -12.47 2.10 7.78
CA ASP A 58 -13.88 1.76 8.00
C ASP A 58 -14.67 1.56 6.72
N VAL A 59 -14.30 2.27 5.64
CA VAL A 59 -15.04 2.25 4.36
C VAL A 59 -14.22 1.68 3.20
N ALA A 60 -12.89 1.61 3.31
CA ALA A 60 -12.00 1.09 2.26
C ALA A 60 -10.81 0.32 2.85
N PRO A 61 -11.05 -0.75 3.66
CA PRO A 61 -10.00 -1.45 4.40
C PRO A 61 -8.90 -2.03 3.51
N LYS A 62 -9.26 -2.70 2.42
CA LYS A 62 -8.28 -3.33 1.50
C LYS A 62 -7.46 -2.32 0.73
N THR A 63 -8.08 -1.21 0.35
CA THR A 63 -7.41 -0.10 -0.35
C THR A 63 -6.40 0.58 0.58
N VAL A 64 -6.79 0.85 1.83
CA VAL A 64 -5.91 1.44 2.85
C VAL A 64 -4.73 0.51 3.14
N GLU A 65 -4.99 -0.80 3.33
CA GLU A 65 -3.95 -1.80 3.54
C GLU A 65 -2.97 -1.86 2.36
N ASN A 66 -3.48 -1.90 1.12
CA ASN A 66 -2.66 -1.90 -0.09
C ASN A 66 -1.78 -0.65 -0.18
N PHE A 67 -2.36 0.53 0.03
CA PHE A 67 -1.61 1.79 -0.01
C PHE A 67 -0.50 1.81 1.04
N LYS A 68 -0.81 1.44 2.29
CA LYS A 68 0.18 1.36 3.38
C LYS A 68 1.28 0.34 3.09
N LYS A 69 0.93 -0.83 2.57
CA LYS A 69 1.89 -1.87 2.16
C LYS A 69 2.87 -1.32 1.12
N LEU A 70 2.37 -0.72 0.04
CA LEU A 70 3.20 -0.15 -1.02
C LEU A 70 4.09 1.00 -0.49
N ALA A 71 3.55 1.86 0.37
CA ALA A 71 4.30 2.94 0.99
C ALA A 71 5.45 2.42 1.87
N ARG A 72 5.18 1.41 2.71
CA ARG A 72 6.21 0.78 3.57
C ARG A 72 7.31 0.08 2.77
N GLN A 73 6.99 -0.42 1.58
CA GLN A 73 7.96 -1.00 0.65
C GLN A 73 8.77 0.04 -0.13
N GLY A 74 8.52 1.34 0.06
CA GLY A 74 9.16 2.40 -0.73
C GLY A 74 8.72 2.42 -2.19
N PHE A 75 7.58 1.77 -2.51
CA PHE A 75 7.10 1.67 -3.89
C PHE A 75 6.87 3.04 -4.53
N TYR A 76 6.40 4.01 -3.76
CA TYR A 76 6.13 5.37 -4.22
C TYR A 76 7.35 6.28 -4.27
N ASP A 77 8.47 5.89 -3.62
CA ASP A 77 9.65 6.73 -3.52
C ASP A 77 10.25 6.97 -4.93
N GLY A 78 10.46 8.23 -5.29
CA GLY A 78 10.94 8.65 -6.61
C GLY A 78 9.91 8.63 -7.75
N THR A 79 8.64 8.34 -7.47
CA THR A 79 7.54 8.52 -8.45
C THR A 79 7.23 10.00 -8.65
N ALA A 80 6.28 10.32 -9.51
CA ALA A 80 5.86 11.71 -9.74
C ALA A 80 4.34 11.83 -9.90
N PHE A 81 3.82 13.02 -9.61
CA PHE A 81 2.49 13.41 -10.07
C PHE A 81 2.56 13.65 -11.58
N HIS A 82 1.98 12.75 -12.35
CA HIS A 82 2.11 12.70 -13.81
C HIS A 82 0.92 13.31 -14.56
N ARG A 83 -0.21 13.53 -13.88
CA ARG A 83 -1.39 14.18 -14.44
C ARG A 83 -1.97 15.15 -13.41
N ILE A 84 -2.18 16.40 -13.82
CA ILE A 84 -2.61 17.49 -12.94
C ILE A 84 -3.68 18.29 -13.67
N ILE A 85 -4.87 18.40 -13.08
CA ILE A 85 -5.97 19.22 -13.60
C ILE A 85 -6.42 20.17 -12.50
N LYS A 86 -6.14 21.47 -12.70
CA LYS A 86 -6.57 22.52 -11.78
C LYS A 86 -8.10 22.50 -11.61
N GLY A 87 -8.57 22.59 -10.37
CA GLY A 87 -9.99 22.52 -10.03
C GLY A 87 -10.54 21.09 -9.98
N PHE A 88 -9.73 20.08 -10.33
CA PHE A 88 -10.14 18.68 -10.31
C PHE A 88 -9.26 17.84 -9.37
N MET A 89 -8.05 17.45 -9.81
CA MET A 89 -7.19 16.55 -9.02
C MET A 89 -5.71 16.60 -9.44
N ILE A 90 -4.84 16.05 -8.59
CA ILE A 90 -3.46 15.67 -8.91
C ILE A 90 -3.33 14.16 -8.81
N GLN A 91 -2.79 13.48 -9.85
CA GLN A 91 -2.70 12.02 -9.93
C GLN A 91 -1.24 11.57 -9.95
N GLY A 92 -0.93 10.57 -9.11
CA GLY A 92 0.39 9.96 -8.96
C GLY A 92 0.32 8.45 -8.72
N GLY A 93 1.42 7.87 -8.20
CA GLY A 93 1.50 6.45 -7.83
C GLY A 93 1.81 5.49 -8.98
N ASP A 94 2.19 6.01 -10.15
CA ASP A 94 2.64 5.20 -11.28
C ASP A 94 4.15 4.93 -11.18
N PRO A 95 4.61 3.67 -11.08
CA PRO A 95 6.03 3.31 -10.99
C PRO A 95 6.84 3.67 -12.24
N LEU A 96 6.20 3.75 -13.42
CA LEU A 96 6.89 4.15 -14.64
C LEU A 96 7.41 5.59 -14.58
N THR A 97 6.83 6.40 -13.71
CA THR A 97 7.27 7.79 -13.51
C THR A 97 8.65 7.93 -12.87
N LYS A 98 9.22 6.85 -12.32
CA LYS A 98 10.61 6.84 -11.82
C LYS A 98 11.62 7.01 -12.93
N ASP A 99 11.24 6.71 -14.17
CA ASP A 99 12.11 6.74 -15.34
C ASP A 99 11.58 7.78 -16.34
N GLU A 100 12.33 8.86 -16.53
CA GLU A 100 11.99 9.94 -17.47
C GLU A 100 11.96 9.43 -18.93
N SER A 101 12.76 8.43 -19.29
CA SER A 101 12.75 7.86 -20.64
C SER A 101 11.40 7.20 -20.98
N LYS A 102 10.63 6.80 -19.96
CA LYS A 102 9.29 6.20 -20.10
C LYS A 102 8.16 7.22 -20.08
N ARG A 103 8.45 8.51 -20.21
CA ARG A 103 7.46 9.59 -20.10
C ARG A 103 6.23 9.39 -20.99
N ALA A 104 6.39 8.79 -22.17
CA ALA A 104 5.28 8.47 -23.08
C ALA A 104 4.28 7.46 -22.48
N SER A 105 4.75 6.57 -21.61
CA SER A 105 3.94 5.51 -20.97
C SER A 105 3.48 5.86 -19.55
N TRP A 106 3.77 7.06 -19.05
CA TRP A 106 3.32 7.48 -17.74
C TRP A 106 1.80 7.49 -17.67
N GLY A 107 1.25 6.97 -16.57
CA GLY A 107 -0.17 6.72 -16.36
C GLY A 107 -0.59 5.27 -16.67
N MET A 108 0.32 4.44 -17.20
CA MET A 108 0.03 3.05 -17.58
C MET A 108 0.61 2.01 -16.60
N GLY A 109 1.48 2.42 -15.67
CA GLY A 109 2.14 1.52 -14.72
C GLY A 109 1.22 1.10 -13.57
N ASP A 110 1.54 -0.08 -13.01
CA ASP A 110 0.86 -0.64 -11.84
C ASP A 110 1.84 -1.45 -10.97
N PRO A 111 1.40 -1.97 -9.79
CA PRO A 111 2.27 -2.74 -8.89
C PRO A 111 2.43 -4.21 -9.30
N GLY A 112 1.92 -4.64 -10.47
CA GLY A 112 1.91 -6.03 -10.92
C GLY A 112 0.65 -6.80 -10.50
N TYR A 113 -0.32 -6.15 -9.88
CA TYR A 113 -1.61 -6.72 -9.47
C TYR A 113 -2.70 -5.63 -9.38
N LYS A 114 -3.94 -6.07 -9.25
CA LYS A 114 -5.12 -5.21 -9.08
C LYS A 114 -5.83 -5.52 -7.77
N ILE A 115 -6.57 -4.54 -7.27
CA ILE A 115 -7.44 -4.66 -6.09
C ILE A 115 -8.89 -4.39 -6.48
N ALA A 116 -9.81 -5.05 -5.76
CA ALA A 116 -11.24 -4.82 -5.94
C ALA A 116 -11.64 -3.41 -5.50
N ALA A 117 -12.63 -2.84 -6.15
CA ALA A 117 -13.21 -1.57 -5.76
C ALA A 117 -13.90 -1.65 -4.39
N GLU A 118 -13.79 -0.58 -3.61
CA GLU A 118 -14.49 -0.39 -2.34
C GLU A 118 -15.25 0.93 -2.40
N PHE A 119 -16.24 1.02 -3.31
CA PHE A 119 -17.07 2.22 -3.46
C PHE A 119 -17.85 2.46 -2.17
N ASN A 120 -17.87 3.73 -1.73
CA ASN A 120 -18.43 4.09 -0.44
C ASN A 120 -19.11 5.49 -0.48
N GLU A 121 -19.67 5.90 0.65
CA GLU A 121 -20.44 7.15 0.78
C GLU A 121 -19.56 8.39 1.04
N LYS A 122 -18.24 8.27 1.16
CA LYS A 122 -17.34 9.41 1.33
C LYS A 122 -17.33 10.25 0.05
N SER A 123 -17.83 11.46 0.13
CA SER A 123 -17.91 12.36 -1.03
C SER A 123 -16.52 12.87 -1.41
N HIS A 124 -16.26 12.94 -2.71
CA HIS A 124 -15.03 13.49 -3.27
C HIS A 124 -15.06 15.02 -3.11
N ARG A 125 -14.33 15.51 -2.13
CA ARG A 125 -14.13 16.92 -1.81
C ARG A 125 -12.67 17.24 -1.83
N ARG A 126 -12.32 18.52 -1.84
CA ARG A 126 -10.91 18.95 -1.76
C ARG A 126 -10.15 18.23 -0.64
N GLY A 127 -8.98 17.73 -0.99
CA GLY A 127 -8.08 16.97 -0.11
C GLY A 127 -8.39 15.48 -0.01
N VAL A 128 -9.48 14.96 -0.57
CA VAL A 128 -9.81 13.53 -0.54
C VAL A 128 -8.84 12.74 -1.42
N LEU A 129 -8.32 11.63 -0.89
CA LEU A 129 -7.52 10.64 -1.61
C LEU A 129 -8.44 9.57 -2.16
N SER A 130 -8.29 9.25 -3.45
CA SER A 130 -9.08 8.23 -4.12
C SER A 130 -8.24 7.43 -5.11
N MET A 131 -8.62 6.17 -5.38
CA MET A 131 -7.90 5.30 -6.31
C MET A 131 -8.20 5.67 -7.76
N ALA A 132 -7.15 5.81 -8.56
CA ALA A 132 -7.29 5.84 -10.01
C ALA A 132 -7.53 4.42 -10.55
N ARG A 133 -8.30 4.31 -11.64
CA ARG A 133 -8.65 3.06 -12.30
C ARG A 133 -8.90 3.24 -13.80
N SER A 134 -8.94 2.14 -14.55
CA SER A 134 -9.45 2.10 -15.91
C SER A 134 -10.99 2.00 -15.93
N ASN A 135 -11.57 1.60 -17.06
CA ASN A 135 -13.02 1.38 -17.15
C ASN A 135 -13.50 0.23 -16.26
N ASP A 136 -12.66 -0.79 -16.04
CA ASP A 136 -12.98 -1.86 -15.08
C ASP A 136 -12.91 -1.32 -13.65
N PRO A 137 -13.98 -1.41 -12.87
CA PRO A 137 -13.99 -1.01 -11.45
C PRO A 137 -12.89 -1.66 -10.61
N ASN A 138 -12.53 -2.90 -10.91
CA ASN A 138 -11.56 -3.69 -10.18
C ASN A 138 -10.13 -3.60 -10.76
N SER A 139 -9.82 -2.50 -11.46
CA SER A 139 -8.51 -2.28 -12.10
C SER A 139 -7.57 -1.38 -11.29
N ALA A 140 -7.95 -0.92 -10.12
CA ALA A 140 -7.08 -0.13 -9.26
C ALA A 140 -5.84 -0.95 -8.84
N GLY A 141 -4.71 -0.30 -8.68
CA GLY A 141 -3.45 -0.92 -8.26
C GLY A 141 -2.67 -0.03 -7.30
N SER A 142 -1.78 0.81 -7.83
CA SER A 142 -0.98 1.76 -7.05
C SER A 142 -1.33 3.22 -7.33
N GLN A 143 -1.94 3.52 -8.48
CA GLN A 143 -2.22 4.92 -8.84
C GLN A 143 -3.37 5.48 -8.00
N PHE A 144 -3.16 6.68 -7.50
CA PHE A 144 -4.14 7.43 -6.72
C PHE A 144 -4.19 8.89 -7.16
N PHE A 145 -5.24 9.58 -6.77
CA PHE A 145 -5.32 11.02 -6.93
C PHE A 145 -5.75 11.70 -5.64
N ILE A 146 -5.40 12.98 -5.53
CA ILE A 146 -5.84 13.87 -4.46
C ILE A 146 -6.72 14.94 -5.09
N CYS A 147 -7.95 15.07 -4.62
CA CYS A 147 -8.91 16.04 -5.13
C CYS A 147 -8.42 17.47 -4.83
N HIS A 148 -8.32 18.30 -5.86
CA HIS A 148 -8.04 19.73 -5.73
C HIS A 148 -9.33 20.56 -5.64
N GLY A 149 -10.40 20.11 -6.28
CA GLY A 149 -11.76 20.66 -6.17
C GLY A 149 -12.71 19.67 -5.48
N ASP A 150 -14.01 19.82 -5.79
CA ASP A 150 -15.08 18.98 -5.26
C ASP A 150 -15.73 18.14 -6.38
N PRO A 151 -15.03 17.11 -6.93
CA PRO A 151 -15.54 16.32 -8.05
C PRO A 151 -16.57 15.27 -7.59
N THR A 152 -17.70 15.72 -7.07
CA THR A 152 -18.77 14.86 -6.55
C THR A 152 -19.39 13.91 -7.57
N PHE A 153 -19.16 14.14 -8.86
CA PHE A 153 -19.55 13.19 -9.92
C PHE A 153 -18.79 11.87 -9.85
N LEU A 154 -17.71 11.77 -9.04
CA LEU A 154 -16.96 10.53 -8.79
C LEU A 154 -17.54 9.72 -7.62
N ASP A 155 -18.46 10.30 -6.84
CA ASP A 155 -19.03 9.66 -5.66
C ASP A 155 -19.67 8.31 -6.03
N ARG A 156 -19.41 7.28 -5.20
CA ARG A 156 -19.85 5.88 -5.41
C ARG A 156 -19.34 5.22 -6.69
N GLN A 157 -18.44 5.86 -7.44
CA GLN A 157 -17.85 5.33 -8.67
C GLN A 157 -16.33 5.16 -8.56
N TYR A 158 -15.71 5.78 -7.56
CA TYR A 158 -14.30 5.66 -7.22
C TYR A 158 -14.14 5.40 -5.74
N THR A 159 -13.06 4.70 -5.37
CA THR A 159 -12.79 4.32 -3.97
C THR A 159 -12.07 5.47 -3.26
N ALA A 160 -12.81 6.29 -2.53
CA ALA A 160 -12.24 7.26 -1.60
C ALA A 160 -11.73 6.52 -0.35
N PHE A 161 -10.48 6.77 0.08
CA PHE A 161 -9.84 5.99 1.14
C PHE A 161 -9.11 6.83 2.20
N GLY A 162 -9.11 8.15 2.07
CA GLY A 162 -8.47 9.05 3.02
C GLY A 162 -8.63 10.52 2.65
N LYS A 163 -8.05 11.40 3.46
CA LYS A 163 -8.11 12.86 3.25
C LYS A 163 -6.86 13.55 3.77
N LEU A 164 -6.42 14.62 3.11
CA LEU A 164 -5.38 15.51 3.64
C LEU A 164 -5.85 16.17 4.93
N ILE A 165 -4.97 16.16 5.93
CA ILE A 165 -5.12 16.87 7.20
C ILE A 165 -4.09 17.99 7.35
N LYS A 166 -3.01 17.99 6.53
CA LYS A 166 -2.01 19.07 6.42
C LYS A 166 -1.51 19.17 4.99
N GLY A 167 -1.02 20.35 4.57
CA GLY A 167 -0.38 20.58 3.29
C GLY A 167 -1.36 20.98 2.17
N ASP A 168 -2.50 21.61 2.50
CA ASP A 168 -3.42 22.12 1.49
C ASP A 168 -2.77 23.17 0.58
N GLU A 169 -1.86 23.98 1.13
CA GLU A 169 -1.05 24.96 0.38
C GLU A 169 -0.09 24.27 -0.63
N VAL A 170 0.41 23.07 -0.27
CA VAL A 170 1.25 22.26 -1.18
C VAL A 170 0.38 21.66 -2.28
N LEU A 171 -0.82 21.16 -1.96
CA LEU A 171 -1.81 20.71 -2.95
C LEU A 171 -2.13 21.83 -3.94
N GLU A 172 -2.40 23.06 -3.45
CA GLU A 172 -2.68 24.22 -4.29
C GLU A 172 -1.51 24.53 -5.23
N LYS A 173 -0.27 24.56 -4.69
CA LYS A 173 0.95 24.81 -5.44
C LYS A 173 1.16 23.80 -6.57
N ILE A 174 0.96 22.51 -6.28
CA ILE A 174 1.07 21.42 -7.25
C ILE A 174 -0.04 21.55 -8.30
N ALA A 175 -1.30 21.70 -7.88
CA ALA A 175 -2.45 21.71 -8.77
C ALA A 175 -2.51 22.94 -9.71
N THR A 176 -1.81 24.01 -9.37
CA THR A 176 -1.72 25.24 -10.18
C THR A 176 -0.46 25.31 -11.05
N THR A 177 0.37 24.26 -11.05
CA THR A 177 1.53 24.19 -11.93
C THR A 177 1.12 24.20 -13.41
N LYS A 178 1.99 24.72 -14.28
CA LYS A 178 1.74 24.69 -15.73
C LYS A 178 1.77 23.26 -16.26
N THR A 179 0.77 22.89 -17.04
CA THR A 179 0.65 21.59 -17.71
C THR A 179 0.69 21.74 -19.23
N GLY A 180 1.05 20.67 -19.90
CA GLY A 180 1.06 20.51 -21.34
C GLY A 180 0.05 19.44 -21.81
N PRO A 181 0.24 18.87 -23.01
CA PRO A 181 -0.65 17.85 -23.56
C PRO A 181 -0.83 16.66 -22.60
N GLY A 182 -2.08 16.19 -22.44
CA GLY A 182 -2.44 15.10 -21.53
C GLY A 182 -2.37 15.48 -20.05
N ASP A 183 -2.54 16.78 -19.74
CA ASP A 183 -2.54 17.32 -18.37
C ASP A 183 -1.21 17.05 -17.63
N ARG A 184 -0.12 16.81 -18.35
CA ARG A 184 1.20 16.51 -17.79
C ARG A 184 1.89 17.79 -17.32
N PRO A 185 2.44 17.85 -16.09
CA PRO A 185 3.17 19.00 -15.63
C PRO A 185 4.40 19.24 -16.50
N LEU A 186 4.65 20.51 -16.89
CA LEU A 186 5.83 20.89 -17.66
C LEU A 186 7.12 20.74 -16.85
N LYS A 187 7.06 21.03 -15.55
CA LYS A 187 8.11 20.75 -14.57
C LYS A 187 7.71 19.48 -13.80
N ARG A 188 8.60 18.50 -13.70
CA ARG A 188 8.37 17.29 -12.93
C ARG A 188 8.10 17.63 -11.47
N ILE A 189 7.03 17.05 -10.91
CA ILE A 189 6.68 17.14 -9.50
C ILE A 189 6.96 15.78 -8.86
N ASN A 190 8.06 15.67 -8.13
CA ASN A 190 8.49 14.42 -7.53
C ASN A 190 7.69 14.11 -6.27
N VAL A 191 7.35 12.83 -6.10
CA VAL A 191 7.04 12.21 -4.81
C VAL A 191 8.36 11.63 -4.30
N GLU A 192 9.01 12.33 -3.38
CA GLU A 192 10.31 11.92 -2.84
C GLU A 192 10.16 10.66 -1.99
N SER A 193 9.11 10.62 -1.17
CA SER A 193 8.72 9.43 -0.41
C SER A 193 7.29 9.51 0.11
N ILE A 194 6.70 8.34 0.41
CA ILE A 194 5.48 8.24 1.22
C ILE A 194 5.80 7.36 2.43
N LYS A 195 5.71 7.92 3.64
CA LYS A 195 5.97 7.20 4.90
C LYS A 195 4.69 7.07 5.71
N ILE A 196 4.47 5.86 6.25
CA ILE A 196 3.37 5.60 7.17
C ILE A 196 3.91 5.74 8.59
N VAL A 197 3.32 6.66 9.33
CA VAL A 197 3.77 7.01 10.69
C VAL A 197 2.58 7.11 11.64
N PRO A 198 2.79 6.94 12.96
CA PRO A 198 1.75 7.21 13.95
C PRO A 198 1.28 8.67 13.87
N ALA A 199 -0.04 8.91 13.99
CA ALA A 199 -0.62 10.24 13.88
C ALA A 199 -0.13 11.21 14.98
N ASP A 200 0.18 10.70 16.16
CA ASP A 200 0.73 11.45 17.29
C ASP A 200 2.19 11.91 17.08
N SER A 201 2.89 11.35 16.10
CA SER A 201 4.23 11.78 15.70
C SER A 201 4.24 13.05 14.84
N ILE A 202 3.06 13.48 14.35
CA ILE A 202 2.90 14.66 13.49
C ILE A 202 2.61 15.90 14.35
N LYS A 203 3.63 16.67 14.62
CA LYS A 203 3.53 17.95 15.37
C LYS A 203 2.97 19.08 14.49
#